data_195c438ddd4106b36ee2a3e060c41a60
#
_entry.id   195c438ddd4106b36ee2a3e060c41a60
#
_cell.length_a   1.000
_cell.length_b   1.000
_cell.length_c   1.000
_cell.angle_alpha   90.00
_cell.angle_beta   90.00
_cell.angle_gamma   90.00
#
_symmetry.space_group_name_H-M   'P 1'
#
loop_
_entity.id
_entity.type
_entity.pdbx_description
1 polymer ?
#
loop_
_entity_poly.entity_id
_entity_poly.type
_entity_poly.pdbx_seq_one_letter_code
_entity_poly.pdbx_strand_id
1 'polypeptide(L)'
;MKTNRRDFLKTLGGIAAFTIVPRHVLGNGFIAPSDQLTKGIIGTGGMGRGHVDYAGTRLVAVCDVDKNHLELGKQLVKDKIAAYHDFRDLILDPNVDIVHIATPPHWHGIMSVEAAKAGKDIWCEKPMTRTIGEGKRVMEAVKQYGRMFRLNTWFRFADPFYGLGTPVKPLKKLVQSGMLGWPLKVTISKHTGFDWKFYWVGKEYLEPQSVPSELDYDFWLGPAPYKPYNPHRVHQTFRGYWDYDGGGLGDMGQHYIDPVQYFLGKDNTSPVKVEVDAPQQHPDAVGTWRSITYTSEDGCQIVLWGGDYGDPNTPYISGPNGNVYKNFVCDIPDWEKKLSDYPEPEPQVTDFIECVKTRQPFALNERNGFRSATIVNMGAVALRLNRTLHFDPVKLEFINDEAANRLLDQPMRAPWNI
;
A
#
# COMPACT_ATOMS: atom_id res chain seq x y z
N MET A 1 -32.88 56.95 -31.33
CA MET A 1 -32.00 57.38 -30.24
C MET A 1 -30.69 56.68 -30.34
N LYS A 2 -29.59 57.36 -30.61
CA LYS A 2 -28.24 56.76 -30.65
C LYS A 2 -27.68 56.73 -29.22
N THR A 3 -27.66 55.59 -28.57
CA THR A 3 -27.03 55.44 -27.27
C THR A 3 -25.51 55.51 -27.44
N ASN A 4 -24.90 56.46 -26.75
CA ASN A 4 -23.47 56.73 -26.82
C ASN A 4 -22.69 55.70 -26.03
N ARG A 5 -21.59 55.20 -26.55
CA ARG A 5 -20.71 54.19 -25.97
C ARG A 5 -20.32 54.49 -24.50
N ARG A 6 -20.31 55.76 -24.14
CA ARG A 6 -19.98 56.26 -22.80
C ARG A 6 -21.09 56.01 -21.77
N ASP A 7 -22.37 56.04 -22.21
CA ASP A 7 -23.52 55.77 -21.33
C ASP A 7 -23.73 54.29 -21.08
N PHE A 8 -23.38 53.45 -22.08
CA PHE A 8 -23.34 51.97 -21.92
C PHE A 8 -22.30 51.53 -20.90
N LEU A 9 -21.09 52.13 -20.90
CA LEU A 9 -20.02 51.83 -19.93
C LEU A 9 -20.35 52.33 -18.52
N LYS A 10 -21.13 53.41 -18.35
CA LYS A 10 -21.60 53.87 -17.04
C LYS A 10 -22.67 52.94 -16.45
N THR A 11 -23.48 52.32 -17.27
CA THR A 11 -24.51 51.37 -16.83
C THR A 11 -23.90 50.01 -16.45
N LEU A 12 -22.79 49.62 -17.09
CA LEU A 12 -22.04 48.41 -16.72
C LEU A 12 -21.16 48.58 -15.47
N GLY A 13 -20.71 49.79 -15.16
CA GLY A 13 -19.92 50.08 -13.97
C GLY A 13 -20.69 50.03 -12.64
N GLY A 14 -22.02 49.91 -12.69
CA GLY A 14 -22.88 49.83 -11.49
C GLY A 14 -23.32 48.45 -11.04
N ILE A 15 -22.94 47.37 -11.75
CA ILE A 15 -23.50 46.00 -11.49
C ILE A 15 -22.43 44.93 -11.20
N ALA A 16 -21.21 45.29 -10.95
CA ALA A 16 -20.22 44.27 -10.60
C ALA A 16 -19.30 44.72 -9.47
N ALA A 17 -19.86 45.02 -8.31
CA ALA A 17 -19.10 44.82 -7.08
C ALA A 17 -19.07 43.34 -6.80
N PHE A 18 -18.20 42.58 -7.49
CA PHE A 18 -17.82 41.25 -7.04
C PHE A 18 -17.09 41.44 -5.71
N THR A 19 -17.79 41.26 -4.61
CA THR A 19 -17.15 41.11 -3.31
C THR A 19 -16.43 39.80 -3.36
N ILE A 20 -15.12 39.81 -3.65
CA ILE A 20 -14.25 38.64 -3.45
C ILE A 20 -14.17 38.46 -1.94
N VAL A 21 -15.10 37.70 -1.38
CA VAL A 21 -14.98 37.25 0.01
C VAL A 21 -13.83 36.24 0.03
N PRO A 22 -12.76 36.53 0.78
CA PRO A 22 -11.66 35.56 0.88
C PRO A 22 -12.19 34.21 1.36
N ARG A 23 -11.77 33.14 0.74
CA ARG A 23 -12.22 31.74 1.01
C ARG A 23 -12.23 31.38 2.51
N HIS A 24 -11.25 31.87 3.27
CA HIS A 24 -11.13 31.61 4.71
C HIS A 24 -12.24 32.29 5.55
N VAL A 25 -12.97 33.26 5.00
CA VAL A 25 -14.10 33.95 5.68
C VAL A 25 -15.40 33.17 5.52
N LEU A 26 -15.54 32.37 4.46
CA LEU A 26 -16.77 31.62 4.18
C LEU A 26 -16.84 30.27 4.93
N GLY A 27 -15.74 29.75 5.43
CA GLY A 27 -15.67 28.39 5.97
C GLY A 27 -15.58 28.28 7.48
N ASN A 28 -15.51 29.38 8.23
CA ASN A 28 -15.36 29.34 9.69
C ASN A 28 -14.33 28.29 10.19
N GLY A 29 -13.25 28.10 9.43
CA GLY A 29 -12.25 27.05 9.64
C GLY A 29 -12.54 25.70 8.95
N PHE A 30 -13.69 25.53 8.30
CA PHE A 30 -14.03 24.33 7.54
C PHE A 30 -13.72 24.53 6.04
N ILE A 31 -13.22 23.47 5.39
CA ILE A 31 -13.04 23.44 3.93
C ILE A 31 -14.43 23.44 3.30
N ALA A 32 -14.71 24.41 2.40
CA ALA A 32 -15.99 24.42 1.69
C ALA A 32 -16.19 23.13 0.90
N PRO A 33 -17.42 22.60 0.80
CA PRO A 33 -17.69 21.37 0.03
C PRO A 33 -17.21 21.42 -1.43
N SER A 34 -17.21 22.59 -2.06
CA SER A 34 -16.66 22.83 -3.41
C SER A 34 -15.14 22.72 -3.50
N ASP A 35 -14.44 22.80 -2.37
CA ASP A 35 -12.99 22.79 -2.29
C ASP A 35 -12.45 21.44 -1.82
N GLN A 36 -13.35 20.53 -1.42
CA GLN A 36 -13.02 19.16 -1.08
C GLN A 36 -12.85 18.33 -2.35
N LEU A 37 -11.81 17.50 -2.39
CA LEU A 37 -11.68 16.48 -3.44
C LEU A 37 -12.73 15.40 -3.24
N THR A 38 -13.26 14.90 -4.33
CA THR A 38 -14.26 13.82 -4.28
C THR A 38 -13.58 12.46 -4.34
N LYS A 39 -14.10 11.51 -3.56
CA LYS A 39 -13.54 10.17 -3.46
C LYS A 39 -14.57 9.10 -3.82
N GLY A 40 -14.16 8.13 -4.65
CA GLY A 40 -14.87 6.88 -4.89
C GLY A 40 -14.12 5.73 -4.22
N ILE A 41 -14.84 4.80 -3.58
CA ILE A 41 -14.26 3.61 -2.93
C ILE A 41 -14.66 2.36 -3.70
N ILE A 42 -13.67 1.56 -4.12
CA ILE A 42 -13.86 0.24 -4.73
C ILE A 42 -13.49 -0.81 -3.68
N GLY A 43 -14.45 -1.69 -3.35
CA GLY A 43 -14.33 -2.65 -2.27
C GLY A 43 -14.82 -2.06 -0.93
N THR A 44 -16.11 -2.27 -0.60
CA THR A 44 -16.74 -1.78 0.61
C THR A 44 -16.82 -2.86 1.70
N GLY A 45 -15.86 -3.77 1.72
CA GLY A 45 -15.57 -4.68 2.82
C GLY A 45 -15.05 -3.95 4.07
N GLY A 46 -14.38 -4.64 4.98
CA GLY A 46 -13.94 -4.06 6.26
C GLY A 46 -13.02 -2.84 6.08
N MET A 47 -11.98 -2.96 5.24
CA MET A 47 -10.99 -1.88 5.06
C MET A 47 -11.58 -0.67 4.34
N GLY A 48 -12.30 -0.85 3.23
CA GLY A 48 -12.88 0.27 2.48
C GLY A 48 -13.84 1.11 3.34
N ARG A 49 -14.64 0.46 4.19
CA ARG A 49 -15.52 1.17 5.13
C ARG A 49 -14.76 1.85 6.26
N GLY A 50 -13.61 1.34 6.67
CA GLY A 50 -12.77 1.91 7.72
C GLY A 50 -12.04 3.20 7.30
N HIS A 51 -11.96 3.50 6.01
CA HIS A 51 -11.20 4.62 5.47
C HIS A 51 -12.05 5.69 4.76
N VAL A 52 -13.30 5.85 5.20
CA VAL A 52 -14.22 6.86 4.63
C VAL A 52 -13.76 8.26 4.96
N ASP A 53 -13.48 8.51 6.24
CA ASP A 53 -13.15 9.83 6.76
C ASP A 53 -11.67 10.15 6.52
N TYR A 54 -11.42 11.03 5.58
CA TYR A 54 -10.11 11.64 5.38
C TYR A 54 -10.29 13.13 5.14
N ALA A 55 -9.63 13.94 5.95
CA ALA A 55 -9.77 15.40 5.90
C ALA A 55 -9.52 15.94 4.49
N GLY A 56 -10.41 16.81 4.01
CA GLY A 56 -10.35 17.39 2.68
C GLY A 56 -10.91 16.51 1.56
N THR A 57 -11.49 15.34 1.87
CA THR A 57 -12.22 14.52 0.89
C THR A 57 -13.70 14.41 1.22
N ARG A 58 -14.52 14.16 0.20
CA ARG A 58 -15.94 13.84 0.31
C ARG A 58 -16.23 12.55 -0.47
N LEU A 59 -16.82 11.56 0.19
CA LEU A 59 -17.26 10.33 -0.47
C LEU A 59 -18.46 10.62 -1.37
N VAL A 60 -18.38 10.24 -2.65
CA VAL A 60 -19.43 10.46 -3.66
C VAL A 60 -19.85 9.19 -4.37
N ALA A 61 -19.04 8.13 -4.34
CA ALA A 61 -19.30 6.88 -5.02
C ALA A 61 -18.73 5.68 -4.26
N VAL A 62 -19.42 4.54 -4.37
CA VAL A 62 -18.95 3.25 -3.85
C VAL A 62 -19.15 2.16 -4.91
N CYS A 63 -18.31 1.12 -4.86
CA CYS A 63 -18.41 -0.04 -5.75
C CYS A 63 -18.09 -1.33 -4.99
N ASP A 64 -18.91 -2.35 -5.18
CA ASP A 64 -18.62 -3.72 -4.71
C ASP A 64 -19.37 -4.74 -5.56
N VAL A 65 -18.80 -5.92 -5.75
CA VAL A 65 -19.40 -7.06 -6.44
C VAL A 65 -20.26 -7.94 -5.54
N ASP A 66 -20.22 -7.70 -4.23
CA ASP A 66 -21.12 -8.25 -3.23
C ASP A 66 -22.20 -7.21 -2.89
N LYS A 67 -23.47 -7.57 -3.15
CA LYS A 67 -24.63 -6.67 -2.92
C LYS A 67 -24.75 -6.24 -1.47
N ASN A 68 -24.42 -7.11 -0.51
CA ASN A 68 -24.49 -6.79 0.91
C ASN A 68 -23.42 -5.76 1.28
N HIS A 69 -22.19 -5.93 0.77
CA HIS A 69 -21.13 -4.94 0.95
C HIS A 69 -21.46 -3.60 0.30
N LEU A 70 -22.02 -3.63 -0.91
CA LEU A 70 -22.45 -2.42 -1.62
C LEU A 70 -23.51 -1.64 -0.84
N GLU A 71 -24.52 -2.32 -0.28
CA GLU A 71 -25.54 -1.68 0.55
C GLU A 71 -24.95 -1.10 1.84
N LEU A 72 -24.02 -1.79 2.49
CA LEU A 72 -23.28 -1.24 3.63
C LEU A 72 -22.44 -0.03 3.21
N GLY A 73 -21.86 -0.05 2.02
CA GLY A 73 -21.10 1.07 1.45
C GLY A 73 -21.95 2.32 1.26
N LYS A 74 -23.19 2.19 0.78
CA LYS A 74 -24.13 3.30 0.57
C LYS A 74 -24.54 4.00 1.88
N GLN A 75 -24.45 3.31 3.01
CA GLN A 75 -24.83 3.82 4.33
C GLN A 75 -23.69 4.56 5.06
N LEU A 76 -22.49 4.65 4.46
CA LEU A 76 -21.31 5.25 5.08
C LEU A 76 -21.44 6.76 5.29
N VAL A 77 -22.27 7.42 4.50
CA VAL A 77 -22.55 8.86 4.59
C VAL A 77 -24.06 9.10 4.54
N LYS A 78 -24.50 10.25 5.07
CA LYS A 78 -25.93 10.61 5.08
C LYS A 78 -26.44 11.02 3.70
N ASP A 79 -25.56 11.56 2.86
CA ASP A 79 -25.89 12.01 1.53
C ASP A 79 -26.10 10.82 0.59
N LYS A 80 -26.96 10.98 -0.41
CA LYS A 80 -27.10 9.97 -1.46
C LYS A 80 -25.84 9.99 -2.33
N ILE A 81 -25.16 8.86 -2.41
CA ILE A 81 -23.96 8.65 -3.23
C ILE A 81 -24.25 7.68 -4.39
N ALA A 82 -23.43 7.72 -5.44
CA ALA A 82 -23.49 6.76 -6.52
C ALA A 82 -23.03 5.37 -6.03
N ALA A 83 -23.64 4.32 -6.60
CA ALA A 83 -23.31 2.94 -6.26
C ALA A 83 -23.16 2.11 -7.52
N TYR A 84 -22.04 1.47 -7.68
CA TYR A 84 -21.65 0.72 -8.88
C TYR A 84 -21.36 -0.74 -8.53
N HIS A 85 -21.70 -1.62 -9.46
CA HIS A 85 -21.31 -3.02 -9.41
C HIS A 85 -19.94 -3.23 -10.10
N ASP A 86 -19.74 -2.55 -11.22
CA ASP A 86 -18.50 -2.57 -11.99
C ASP A 86 -17.60 -1.40 -11.61
N PHE A 87 -16.36 -1.70 -11.23
CA PHE A 87 -15.38 -0.68 -10.86
C PHE A 87 -15.04 0.29 -11.99
N ARG A 88 -15.18 -0.15 -13.25
CA ARG A 88 -14.93 0.69 -14.43
C ARG A 88 -15.91 1.86 -14.51
N ASP A 89 -17.16 1.63 -14.13
CA ASP A 89 -18.18 2.68 -14.08
C ASP A 89 -17.86 3.74 -13.02
N LEU A 90 -17.36 3.31 -11.84
CA LEU A 90 -16.91 4.24 -10.81
C LEU A 90 -15.69 5.04 -11.28
N ILE A 91 -14.70 4.39 -11.91
CA ILE A 91 -13.50 5.05 -12.42
C ILE A 91 -13.85 6.09 -13.49
N LEU A 92 -14.85 5.80 -14.34
CA LEU A 92 -15.29 6.72 -15.40
C LEU A 92 -16.23 7.82 -14.91
N ASP A 93 -16.72 7.77 -13.65
CA ASP A 93 -17.56 8.83 -13.10
C ASP A 93 -16.79 10.16 -13.05
N PRO A 94 -17.27 11.20 -13.77
CA PRO A 94 -16.61 12.51 -13.79
C PRO A 94 -16.63 13.23 -12.43
N ASN A 95 -17.50 12.80 -11.51
CA ASN A 95 -17.59 13.37 -10.17
C ASN A 95 -16.59 12.77 -9.18
N VAL A 96 -15.74 11.84 -9.58
CA VAL A 96 -14.72 11.20 -8.74
C VAL A 96 -13.36 11.76 -9.11
N ASP A 97 -12.65 12.36 -8.16
CA ASP A 97 -11.27 12.84 -8.30
C ASP A 97 -10.26 11.77 -7.89
N ILE A 98 -10.52 11.11 -6.76
CA ILE A 98 -9.65 10.09 -6.15
C ILE A 98 -10.36 8.74 -6.12
N VAL A 99 -9.69 7.72 -6.64
CA VAL A 99 -10.15 6.32 -6.54
C VAL A 99 -9.41 5.64 -5.38
N HIS A 100 -10.17 5.23 -4.35
CA HIS A 100 -9.65 4.43 -3.25
C HIS A 100 -9.92 2.95 -3.52
N ILE A 101 -8.84 2.18 -3.72
CA ILE A 101 -8.85 0.76 -4.04
C ILE A 101 -8.64 -0.03 -2.74
N ALA A 102 -9.69 -0.72 -2.28
CA ALA A 102 -9.71 -1.50 -1.04
C ALA A 102 -10.21 -2.94 -1.26
N THR A 103 -9.99 -3.44 -2.44
CA THR A 103 -10.29 -4.81 -2.89
C THR A 103 -9.26 -5.82 -2.39
N PRO A 104 -9.41 -7.13 -2.64
CA PRO A 104 -8.31 -8.08 -2.52
C PRO A 104 -7.14 -7.74 -3.46
N PRO A 105 -5.87 -8.05 -3.06
CA PRO A 105 -4.67 -7.60 -3.77
C PRO A 105 -4.54 -7.99 -5.24
N HIS A 106 -5.15 -9.10 -5.66
CA HIS A 106 -5.15 -9.52 -7.08
C HIS A 106 -5.86 -8.55 -8.03
N TRP A 107 -6.58 -7.58 -7.49
CA TRP A 107 -7.24 -6.51 -8.24
C TRP A 107 -6.47 -5.19 -8.24
N HIS A 108 -5.55 -4.98 -7.27
CA HIS A 108 -4.90 -3.69 -7.07
C HIS A 108 -4.16 -3.17 -8.29
N GLY A 109 -3.45 -4.07 -9.02
CA GLY A 109 -2.70 -3.72 -10.22
C GLY A 109 -3.61 -3.16 -11.32
N ILE A 110 -4.60 -3.95 -11.73
CA ILE A 110 -5.54 -3.56 -12.80
C ILE A 110 -6.26 -2.25 -12.46
N MET A 111 -6.86 -2.18 -11.26
CA MET A 111 -7.64 -1.00 -10.86
C MET A 111 -6.78 0.26 -10.78
N SER A 112 -5.53 0.15 -10.32
CA SER A 112 -4.60 1.28 -10.27
C SER A 112 -4.22 1.77 -11.67
N VAL A 113 -3.95 0.86 -12.61
CA VAL A 113 -3.62 1.21 -14.00
C VAL A 113 -4.81 1.85 -14.70
N GLU A 114 -6.02 1.27 -14.56
CA GLU A 114 -7.24 1.82 -15.16
C GLU A 114 -7.61 3.19 -14.56
N ALA A 115 -7.45 3.37 -13.25
CA ALA A 115 -7.64 4.67 -12.61
C ALA A 115 -6.67 5.72 -13.14
N ALA A 116 -5.39 5.36 -13.30
CA ALA A 116 -4.39 6.26 -13.87
C ALA A 116 -4.73 6.66 -15.32
N LYS A 117 -5.11 5.69 -16.18
CA LYS A 117 -5.56 5.93 -17.56
C LYS A 117 -6.76 6.87 -17.63
N ALA A 118 -7.71 6.73 -16.71
CA ALA A 118 -8.90 7.58 -16.61
C ALA A 118 -8.64 8.95 -15.99
N GLY A 119 -7.38 9.27 -15.65
CA GLY A 119 -7.00 10.57 -15.10
C GLY A 119 -7.30 10.75 -13.61
N LYS A 120 -7.57 9.67 -12.87
CA LYS A 120 -7.86 9.71 -11.44
C LYS A 120 -6.58 9.62 -10.62
N ASP A 121 -6.53 10.33 -9.49
CA ASP A 121 -5.51 10.13 -8.49
C ASP A 121 -5.87 8.90 -7.62
N ILE A 122 -4.86 8.19 -7.11
CA ILE A 122 -5.02 6.83 -6.62
C ILE A 122 -4.64 6.73 -5.15
N TRP A 123 -5.53 6.14 -4.37
CA TRP A 123 -5.27 5.67 -3.02
C TRP A 123 -5.44 4.16 -3.00
N CYS A 124 -4.35 3.41 -2.93
CA CYS A 124 -4.37 1.96 -2.98
C CYS A 124 -4.07 1.35 -1.62
N GLU A 125 -4.85 0.35 -1.21
CA GLU A 125 -4.53 -0.47 -0.03
C GLU A 125 -3.28 -1.32 -0.26
N LYS A 126 -2.62 -1.68 0.82
CA LYS A 126 -1.50 -2.63 0.82
C LYS A 126 -2.01 -4.10 0.73
N PRO A 127 -1.19 -5.02 0.22
CA PRO A 127 0.04 -4.80 -0.54
C PRO A 127 -0.25 -4.10 -1.86
N MET A 128 0.70 -3.29 -2.33
CA MET A 128 0.51 -2.50 -3.56
C MET A 128 0.04 -3.34 -4.73
N THR A 129 0.67 -4.50 -4.92
CA THR A 129 0.31 -5.48 -5.92
C THR A 129 0.70 -6.88 -5.47
N ARG A 130 0.15 -7.88 -6.12
CA ARG A 130 0.41 -9.29 -5.84
C ARG A 130 1.67 -9.82 -6.53
N THR A 131 2.10 -9.19 -7.61
CA THR A 131 3.31 -9.57 -8.35
C THR A 131 4.21 -8.37 -8.62
N ILE A 132 5.50 -8.64 -8.90
CA ILE A 132 6.48 -7.61 -9.24
C ILE A 132 6.11 -6.97 -10.58
N GLY A 133 5.67 -7.76 -11.57
CA GLY A 133 5.27 -7.27 -12.88
C GLY A 133 4.07 -6.32 -12.83
N GLU A 134 3.04 -6.63 -12.03
CA GLU A 134 1.92 -5.70 -11.81
C GLU A 134 2.41 -4.38 -11.20
N GLY A 135 3.26 -4.44 -10.17
CA GLY A 135 3.81 -3.24 -9.52
C GLY A 135 4.59 -2.35 -10.48
N LYS A 136 5.37 -2.94 -11.39
CA LYS A 136 6.07 -2.22 -12.45
C LYS A 136 5.09 -1.47 -13.36
N ARG A 137 4.01 -2.14 -13.80
CA ARG A 137 2.98 -1.52 -14.67
C ARG A 137 2.23 -0.40 -13.96
N VAL A 138 1.91 -0.55 -12.67
CA VAL A 138 1.32 0.54 -11.87
C VAL A 138 2.24 1.74 -11.81
N MET A 139 3.52 1.55 -11.48
CA MET A 139 4.51 2.62 -11.41
C MET A 139 4.65 3.34 -12.77
N GLU A 140 4.70 2.58 -13.88
CA GLU A 140 4.78 3.13 -15.23
C GLU A 140 3.51 3.92 -15.60
N ALA A 141 2.32 3.39 -15.32
CA ALA A 141 1.05 4.06 -15.60
C ALA A 141 0.89 5.35 -14.79
N VAL A 142 1.15 5.32 -13.48
CA VAL A 142 1.08 6.52 -12.63
C VAL A 142 2.00 7.62 -13.17
N LYS A 143 3.24 7.27 -13.56
CA LYS A 143 4.19 8.19 -14.18
C LYS A 143 3.69 8.70 -15.54
N GLN A 144 3.25 7.80 -16.42
CA GLN A 144 2.82 8.13 -17.78
C GLN A 144 1.64 9.09 -17.81
N TYR A 145 0.66 8.87 -16.94
CA TYR A 145 -0.55 9.69 -16.87
C TYR A 145 -0.46 10.85 -15.88
N GLY A 146 0.70 11.03 -15.21
CA GLY A 146 0.95 12.13 -14.28
C GLY A 146 0.01 12.13 -13.08
N ARG A 147 -0.33 10.94 -12.54
CA ARG A 147 -1.23 10.83 -11.40
C ARG A 147 -0.49 10.80 -10.07
N MET A 148 -1.20 11.19 -9.01
CA MET A 148 -0.70 11.01 -7.65
C MET A 148 -1.10 9.63 -7.14
N PHE A 149 -0.17 8.97 -6.48
CA PHE A 149 -0.39 7.67 -5.88
C PHE A 149 -0.06 7.70 -4.41
N ARG A 150 -0.93 7.13 -3.60
CA ARG A 150 -0.72 6.86 -2.18
C ARG A 150 -0.92 5.38 -1.92
N LEU A 151 0.10 4.72 -1.39
CA LEU A 151 -0.05 3.40 -0.79
C LEU A 151 -0.53 3.55 0.65
N ASN A 152 -1.55 2.78 1.03
CA ASN A 152 -2.16 2.89 2.34
C ASN A 152 -1.47 1.98 3.39
N THR A 153 -0.24 2.32 3.74
CA THR A 153 0.36 1.94 5.01
C THR A 153 0.91 3.18 5.70
N TRP A 154 0.56 3.34 6.99
CA TRP A 154 0.93 4.53 7.75
C TRP A 154 2.14 4.29 8.65
N PHE A 155 2.68 3.08 8.72
CA PHE A 155 3.75 2.72 9.65
C PHE A 155 5.05 3.47 9.39
N ARG A 156 5.27 3.93 8.15
CA ARG A 156 6.37 4.85 7.80
C ARG A 156 6.25 6.20 8.51
N PHE A 157 5.03 6.64 8.82
CA PHE A 157 4.72 7.95 9.39
C PHE A 157 4.23 7.88 10.84
N ALA A 158 3.83 6.68 11.30
CA ALA A 158 3.24 6.50 12.60
C ALA A 158 4.22 6.79 13.71
N ASP A 159 3.70 7.39 14.75
CA ASP A 159 4.40 7.65 15.99
C ASP A 159 3.51 7.18 17.14
N PRO A 160 3.80 6.04 17.76
CA PRO A 160 4.95 5.14 17.56
C PRO A 160 4.78 4.18 16.36
N PHE A 161 5.91 3.67 15.85
CA PHE A 161 5.92 2.62 14.85
C PHE A 161 5.28 1.33 15.41
N TYR A 162 4.32 0.79 14.65
CA TYR A 162 3.54 -0.38 15.06
C TYR A 162 4.40 -1.55 15.54
N GLY A 163 4.04 -2.11 16.68
CA GLY A 163 4.72 -3.26 17.30
C GLY A 163 6.03 -2.91 18.00
N LEU A 164 6.81 -1.97 17.49
CA LEU A 164 8.09 -1.58 18.06
C LEU A 164 7.98 -0.58 19.22
N GLY A 165 6.91 0.22 19.24
CA GLY A 165 6.71 1.26 20.26
C GLY A 165 7.62 2.48 20.10
N THR A 166 8.15 2.70 18.88
CA THR A 166 9.15 3.71 18.57
C THR A 166 8.82 4.42 17.26
N PRO A 167 9.00 5.75 17.17
CA PRO A 167 8.85 6.49 15.93
C PRO A 167 9.87 6.07 14.87
N VAL A 168 9.46 6.09 13.59
CA VAL A 168 10.36 5.73 12.48
C VAL A 168 11.39 6.84 12.20
N LYS A 169 11.01 8.11 12.36
CA LYS A 169 11.90 9.25 12.10
C LYS A 169 13.15 9.25 12.98
N PRO A 170 13.09 9.07 14.31
CA PRO A 170 14.26 8.88 15.16
C PRO A 170 15.13 7.68 14.78
N LEU A 171 14.53 6.56 14.36
CA LEU A 171 15.29 5.41 13.84
C LEU A 171 16.09 5.80 12.60
N LYS A 172 15.49 6.53 11.66
CA LYS A 172 16.19 7.03 10.48
C LYS A 172 17.34 7.95 10.85
N LYS A 173 17.13 8.88 11.80
CA LYS A 173 18.17 9.76 12.30
C LYS A 173 19.35 8.97 12.87
N LEU A 174 19.05 7.94 13.69
CA LEU A 174 20.08 7.07 14.29
C LEU A 174 20.86 6.28 13.24
N VAL A 175 20.19 5.70 12.27
CA VAL A 175 20.85 4.97 11.17
C VAL A 175 21.72 5.91 10.33
N GLN A 176 21.19 7.08 9.94
CA GLN A 176 21.92 8.06 9.14
C GLN A 176 23.12 8.67 9.87
N SER A 177 23.09 8.71 11.21
CA SER A 177 24.24 9.18 12.00
C SER A 177 25.48 8.28 11.88
N GLY A 178 25.31 7.04 11.42
CA GLY A 178 26.39 6.05 11.32
C GLY A 178 26.83 5.45 12.66
N MET A 179 26.21 5.83 13.79
CA MET A 179 26.61 5.34 15.12
C MET A 179 26.55 3.84 15.26
N LEU A 180 25.56 3.20 14.62
CA LEU A 180 25.41 1.73 14.63
C LEU A 180 26.48 0.99 13.80
N GLY A 181 27.23 1.72 12.97
CA GLY A 181 28.10 1.12 11.95
C GLY A 181 27.33 0.56 10.77
N TRP A 182 28.03 -0.15 9.88
CA TRP A 182 27.44 -0.74 8.66
C TRP A 182 28.18 -2.02 8.30
N PRO A 183 27.58 -3.08 7.72
CA PRO A 183 26.13 -3.19 7.39
C PRO A 183 25.25 -3.42 8.62
N LEU A 184 23.94 -3.18 8.44
CA LEU A 184 22.94 -3.38 9.48
C LEU A 184 22.09 -4.63 9.20
N LYS A 185 21.67 -5.30 10.29
CA LYS A 185 20.68 -6.36 10.26
C LYS A 185 19.43 -5.92 11.00
N VAL A 186 18.27 -5.92 10.32
CA VAL A 186 16.97 -5.61 10.91
C VAL A 186 16.18 -6.89 11.08
N THR A 187 15.72 -7.18 12.29
CA THR A 187 14.97 -8.39 12.63
C THR A 187 13.52 -8.05 12.96
N ILE A 188 12.60 -8.58 12.17
CA ILE A 188 11.16 -8.44 12.33
C ILE A 188 10.59 -9.76 12.85
N SER A 189 10.14 -9.78 14.10
CA SER A 189 9.66 -10.98 14.77
C SER A 189 8.66 -10.62 15.88
N LYS A 190 7.99 -11.62 16.42
CA LYS A 190 7.15 -11.46 17.62
C LYS A 190 7.95 -10.87 18.79
N HIS A 191 9.20 -11.27 18.95
CA HIS A 191 10.08 -10.77 20.02
C HIS A 191 10.44 -9.30 19.87
N THR A 192 10.54 -8.80 18.64
CA THR A 192 10.75 -7.39 18.34
C THR A 192 9.44 -6.60 18.20
N GLY A 193 8.28 -7.22 18.45
CA GLY A 193 6.98 -6.56 18.55
C GLY A 193 6.09 -6.66 17.30
N PHE A 194 6.33 -7.63 16.43
CA PHE A 194 5.59 -7.79 15.18
C PHE A 194 4.86 -9.14 15.11
N ASP A 195 3.59 -9.11 14.68
CA ASP A 195 2.76 -10.30 14.50
C ASP A 195 2.51 -10.54 13.01
N TRP A 196 2.86 -11.76 12.54
CA TRP A 196 2.68 -12.17 11.16
C TRP A 196 1.28 -12.68 10.84
N LYS A 197 0.37 -12.72 11.80
CA LYS A 197 -1.02 -13.15 11.61
C LYS A 197 -1.13 -14.49 10.87
N PHE A 198 -0.41 -15.50 11.35
CA PHE A 198 -0.42 -16.85 10.75
C PHE A 198 -1.77 -17.57 10.79
N TYR A 199 -2.81 -16.94 11.32
CA TYR A 199 -4.17 -17.41 11.13
C TYR A 199 -4.70 -17.14 9.70
N TRP A 200 -4.01 -16.33 8.88
CA TRP A 200 -4.28 -16.17 7.45
C TRP A 200 -3.57 -17.24 6.62
N VAL A 201 -3.71 -18.53 7.00
CA VAL A 201 -3.26 -19.67 6.19
C VAL A 201 -4.39 -20.25 5.38
N GLY A 202 -4.09 -20.81 4.21
CA GLY A 202 -5.06 -21.48 3.36
C GLY A 202 -5.37 -22.89 3.84
N LYS A 203 -6.50 -23.41 3.38
CA LYS A 203 -6.85 -24.82 3.48
C LYS A 203 -6.45 -25.52 2.20
N GLU A 204 -5.74 -26.62 2.29
CA GLU A 204 -5.26 -27.39 1.14
C GLU A 204 -6.41 -27.99 0.33
N TYR A 205 -7.49 -28.33 1.02
CA TYR A 205 -8.71 -28.85 0.40
C TYR A 205 -9.93 -28.01 0.76
N LEU A 206 -10.70 -27.66 -0.27
CA LEU A 206 -11.95 -26.91 -0.15
C LEU A 206 -13.03 -27.58 -0.98
N GLU A 207 -14.07 -28.09 -0.32
CA GLU A 207 -15.25 -28.64 -0.99
C GLU A 207 -15.98 -27.53 -1.76
N PRO A 208 -16.27 -27.70 -3.04
CA PRO A 208 -17.08 -26.76 -3.81
C PRO A 208 -18.45 -26.55 -3.20
N GLN A 209 -18.89 -25.29 -3.16
CA GLN A 209 -20.22 -24.90 -2.69
C GLN A 209 -20.92 -24.00 -3.70
N SER A 210 -22.25 -23.85 -3.55
CA SER A 210 -23.01 -22.93 -4.38
C SER A 210 -22.61 -21.49 -4.09
N VAL A 211 -22.48 -20.70 -5.15
CA VAL A 211 -22.26 -19.25 -5.03
C VAL A 211 -23.49 -18.60 -4.42
N PRO A 212 -23.36 -17.77 -3.37
CA PRO A 212 -24.50 -17.04 -2.81
C PRO A 212 -25.02 -16.00 -3.81
N SER A 213 -26.33 -15.77 -3.80
CA SER A 213 -27.02 -14.92 -4.80
C SER A 213 -26.60 -13.44 -4.77
N GLU A 214 -26.05 -12.98 -3.66
CA GLU A 214 -25.56 -11.62 -3.46
C GLU A 214 -24.18 -11.38 -4.07
N LEU A 215 -23.36 -12.44 -4.27
CA LEU A 215 -21.98 -12.33 -4.73
C LEU A 215 -21.86 -12.64 -6.23
N ASP A 216 -21.36 -11.69 -7.01
CA ASP A 216 -20.84 -11.96 -8.35
C ASP A 216 -19.44 -12.58 -8.24
N TYR A 217 -19.41 -13.91 -8.10
CA TYR A 217 -18.15 -14.62 -7.84
C TYR A 217 -17.22 -14.62 -9.06
N ASP A 218 -17.76 -14.61 -10.28
CA ASP A 218 -16.93 -14.55 -11.49
C ASP A 218 -16.20 -13.22 -11.58
N PHE A 219 -16.89 -12.13 -11.27
CA PHE A 219 -16.27 -10.80 -11.22
C PHE A 219 -15.35 -10.66 -9.99
N TRP A 220 -15.71 -11.27 -8.84
CA TRP A 220 -14.81 -11.29 -7.68
C TRP A 220 -13.47 -11.96 -7.99
N LEU A 221 -13.47 -13.10 -8.69
CA LEU A 221 -12.27 -13.79 -9.18
C LEU A 221 -11.46 -12.90 -10.13
N GLY A 222 -12.15 -12.24 -11.06
CA GLY A 222 -11.52 -11.33 -12.01
C GLY A 222 -10.33 -11.94 -12.75
N PRO A 223 -9.13 -11.34 -12.59
CA PRO A 223 -7.90 -11.81 -13.25
C PRO A 223 -7.36 -13.13 -12.69
N ALA A 224 -7.77 -13.53 -11.50
CA ALA A 224 -7.28 -14.77 -10.88
C ALA A 224 -7.79 -16.01 -11.62
N PRO A 225 -7.05 -17.12 -11.62
CA PRO A 225 -7.50 -18.38 -12.19
C PRO A 225 -8.85 -18.82 -11.62
N TYR A 226 -9.69 -19.43 -12.45
CA TYR A 226 -10.95 -19.98 -11.97
C TYR A 226 -10.71 -21.07 -10.91
N LYS A 227 -11.41 -20.93 -9.79
CA LYS A 227 -11.50 -21.92 -8.72
C LYS A 227 -12.98 -22.06 -8.35
N PRO A 228 -13.48 -23.27 -8.07
CA PRO A 228 -14.83 -23.44 -7.54
C PRO A 228 -15.03 -22.62 -6.27
N TYR A 229 -16.25 -22.09 -6.10
CA TYR A 229 -16.57 -21.29 -4.93
C TYR A 229 -16.48 -22.11 -3.65
N ASN A 230 -15.90 -21.49 -2.65
CA ASN A 230 -15.98 -21.87 -1.25
C ASN A 230 -15.87 -20.60 -0.40
N PRO A 231 -16.67 -20.43 0.67
CA PRO A 231 -16.64 -19.21 1.50
C PRO A 231 -15.27 -18.92 2.12
N HIS A 232 -14.40 -19.93 2.28
CA HIS A 232 -13.05 -19.72 2.75
C HIS A 232 -12.11 -19.08 1.70
N ARG A 233 -12.51 -19.03 0.41
CA ARG A 233 -11.71 -18.36 -0.64
C ARG A 233 -12.00 -16.86 -0.75
N VAL A 234 -13.11 -16.39 -0.21
CA VAL A 234 -13.57 -15.01 -0.41
C VAL A 234 -13.49 -14.18 0.88
N HIS A 235 -13.74 -12.88 0.74
CA HIS A 235 -13.75 -11.93 1.84
C HIS A 235 -12.44 -11.96 2.66
N GLN A 236 -12.45 -12.10 3.97
CA GLN A 236 -11.25 -12.01 4.81
C GLN A 236 -10.25 -13.16 4.58
N THR A 237 -10.76 -14.36 4.35
CA THR A 237 -9.95 -15.60 4.27
C THR A 237 -9.26 -15.81 2.93
N PHE A 238 -9.56 -14.99 1.91
CA PHE A 238 -8.82 -14.99 0.64
C PHE A 238 -7.31 -14.87 0.83
N ARG A 239 -6.88 -14.26 1.94
CA ARG A 239 -5.47 -14.07 2.28
C ARG A 239 -4.68 -15.37 2.30
N GLY A 240 -5.31 -16.48 2.62
CA GLY A 240 -4.68 -17.79 2.65
C GLY A 240 -4.40 -18.44 1.28
N TYR A 241 -4.54 -17.72 0.16
CA TYR A 241 -4.38 -18.34 -1.16
C TYR A 241 -3.49 -17.50 -2.06
N TRP A 242 -2.51 -18.20 -2.72
CA TRP A 242 -1.51 -17.56 -3.58
C TRP A 242 -2.12 -16.79 -4.77
N ASP A 243 -3.29 -17.18 -5.24
CA ASP A 243 -3.95 -16.48 -6.36
C ASP A 243 -4.47 -15.10 -5.97
N TYR A 244 -4.67 -14.81 -4.68
CA TYR A 244 -5.30 -13.57 -4.22
C TYR A 244 -4.39 -12.73 -3.32
N ASP A 245 -3.56 -13.37 -2.49
CA ASP A 245 -2.66 -12.71 -1.53
C ASP A 245 -1.46 -13.64 -1.20
N GLY A 246 -0.75 -13.40 -0.12
CA GLY A 246 0.43 -14.14 0.35
C GLY A 246 0.40 -14.48 1.85
N GLY A 247 -0.79 -14.71 2.43
CA GLY A 247 -0.97 -15.01 3.84
C GLY A 247 -0.47 -13.90 4.75
N GLY A 248 0.19 -14.27 5.84
CA GLY A 248 0.77 -13.31 6.78
C GLY A 248 1.83 -12.40 6.15
N LEU A 249 2.63 -12.93 5.21
CA LEU A 249 3.62 -12.12 4.47
C LEU A 249 2.93 -11.11 3.56
N GLY A 250 1.90 -11.51 2.81
CA GLY A 250 1.12 -10.61 1.95
C GLY A 250 0.40 -9.54 2.77
N ASP A 251 -0.34 -9.94 3.82
CA ASP A 251 -1.13 -9.01 4.63
C ASP A 251 -0.26 -8.02 5.43
N MET A 252 0.83 -8.48 6.06
CA MET A 252 1.62 -7.64 6.98
C MET A 252 2.98 -7.22 6.44
N GLY A 253 3.52 -7.92 5.45
CA GLY A 253 4.89 -7.73 5.00
C GLY A 253 5.20 -6.30 4.58
N GLN A 254 4.36 -5.69 3.77
CA GLN A 254 4.60 -4.32 3.31
C GLN A 254 4.47 -3.29 4.44
N HIS A 255 3.61 -3.51 5.43
CA HIS A 255 3.52 -2.67 6.61
C HIS A 255 4.83 -2.61 7.40
N TYR A 256 5.51 -3.76 7.52
CA TYR A 256 6.71 -3.89 8.34
C TYR A 256 8.00 -3.58 7.57
N ILE A 257 8.05 -3.94 6.29
CA ILE A 257 9.25 -3.78 5.45
C ILE A 257 9.40 -2.35 4.93
N ASP A 258 8.31 -1.66 4.62
CA ASP A 258 8.37 -0.31 4.08
C ASP A 258 9.08 0.70 5.01
N PRO A 259 8.77 0.77 6.33
CA PRO A 259 9.53 1.61 7.25
C PRO A 259 11.02 1.27 7.31
N VAL A 260 11.37 -0.03 7.18
CA VAL A 260 12.77 -0.48 7.15
C VAL A 260 13.50 0.07 5.93
N GLN A 261 12.89 -0.01 4.74
CA GLN A 261 13.44 0.58 3.52
C GLN A 261 13.69 2.08 3.70
N TYR A 262 12.75 2.79 4.31
CA TYR A 262 12.87 4.21 4.58
C TYR A 262 14.03 4.55 5.53
N PHE A 263 14.12 3.91 6.68
CA PHE A 263 15.19 4.28 7.62
C PHE A 263 16.57 3.76 7.20
N LEU A 264 16.64 2.68 6.45
CA LEU A 264 17.90 2.22 5.83
C LEU A 264 18.32 3.07 4.60
N GLY A 265 17.47 4.00 4.13
CA GLY A 265 17.74 4.80 2.93
C GLY A 265 17.69 4.00 1.63
N LYS A 266 16.89 2.92 1.58
CA LYS A 266 16.81 1.96 0.47
C LYS A 266 15.54 2.07 -0.38
N ASP A 267 14.86 3.23 -0.34
CA ASP A 267 13.61 3.46 -1.09
C ASP A 267 13.75 3.30 -2.63
N ASN A 268 14.97 3.31 -3.16
CA ASN A 268 15.23 3.24 -4.60
C ASN A 268 15.82 1.90 -5.08
N THR A 269 15.97 0.92 -4.20
CA THR A 269 16.56 -0.38 -4.52
C THR A 269 15.82 -1.52 -3.85
N SER A 270 16.20 -2.75 -4.17
CA SER A 270 15.68 -3.98 -3.57
C SER A 270 16.84 -4.90 -3.19
N PRO A 271 16.66 -5.88 -2.31
CA PRO A 271 17.67 -6.90 -2.01
C PRO A 271 18.11 -7.66 -3.27
N VAL A 272 19.33 -8.16 -3.22
CA VAL A 272 19.91 -9.00 -4.30
C VAL A 272 19.79 -10.51 -4.03
N LYS A 273 19.40 -10.89 -2.82
CA LYS A 273 19.22 -12.30 -2.43
C LYS A 273 18.06 -12.43 -1.45
N VAL A 274 17.30 -13.52 -1.58
CA VAL A 274 16.31 -13.96 -0.59
C VAL A 274 16.52 -15.45 -0.28
N GLU A 275 16.53 -15.78 1.02
CA GLU A 275 16.68 -17.12 1.57
C GLU A 275 15.47 -17.45 2.42
N VAL A 276 14.96 -18.68 2.34
CA VAL A 276 13.79 -19.12 3.11
C VAL A 276 14.08 -20.38 3.87
N ASP A 277 13.57 -20.45 5.09
CA ASP A 277 13.42 -21.66 5.87
C ASP A 277 11.94 -21.86 6.19
N ALA A 278 11.32 -22.78 5.49
CA ALA A 278 9.88 -23.04 5.56
C ALA A 278 9.56 -24.50 5.24
N PRO A 279 8.42 -25.03 5.70
CA PRO A 279 7.86 -26.24 5.12
C PRO A 279 7.57 -26.04 3.62
N GLN A 280 7.52 -27.14 2.86
CA GLN A 280 7.07 -27.09 1.47
C GLN A 280 5.68 -26.47 1.41
N GLN A 281 5.51 -25.44 0.60
CA GLN A 281 4.23 -24.77 0.44
C GLN A 281 3.30 -25.56 -0.48
N HIS A 282 2.01 -25.54 -0.17
CA HIS A 282 0.99 -26.08 -1.07
C HIS A 282 0.85 -25.19 -2.31
N PRO A 283 0.59 -25.72 -3.51
CA PRO A 283 0.49 -24.92 -4.75
C PRO A 283 -0.60 -23.85 -4.74
N ASP A 284 -1.67 -24.05 -3.97
CA ASP A 284 -2.82 -23.14 -3.86
C ASP A 284 -2.85 -22.40 -2.51
N ALA A 285 -2.68 -23.13 -1.40
CA ALA A 285 -2.81 -22.61 -0.06
C ALA A 285 -1.48 -22.07 0.49
N VAL A 286 -1.52 -20.87 1.06
CA VAL A 286 -0.38 -20.27 1.74
C VAL A 286 -0.21 -20.92 3.11
N GLY A 287 0.99 -21.37 3.43
CA GLY A 287 1.36 -21.91 4.74
C GLY A 287 2.16 -20.91 5.59
N THR A 288 2.77 -21.43 6.64
CA THR A 288 3.67 -20.68 7.52
C THR A 288 5.13 -20.83 7.09
N TRP A 289 6.03 -20.09 7.71
CA TRP A 289 7.48 -20.20 7.54
C TRP A 289 8.20 -20.05 8.88
N ARG A 290 9.47 -20.47 8.95
CA ARG A 290 10.34 -20.22 10.10
C ARG A 290 11.12 -18.92 9.93
N SER A 291 11.77 -18.72 8.78
CA SER A 291 12.44 -17.47 8.50
C SER A 291 12.48 -17.12 7.01
N ILE A 292 12.58 -15.83 6.73
CA ILE A 292 12.88 -15.27 5.42
C ILE A 292 13.97 -14.23 5.61
N THR A 293 15.10 -14.37 4.90
CA THR A 293 16.22 -13.44 4.99
C THR A 293 16.46 -12.78 3.65
N TYR A 294 16.41 -11.47 3.63
CA TYR A 294 16.76 -10.64 2.46
C TYR A 294 18.13 -10.03 2.68
N THR A 295 19.00 -10.08 1.68
CA THR A 295 20.33 -9.48 1.73
C THR A 295 20.46 -8.45 0.60
N SER A 296 20.82 -7.22 0.95
CA SER A 296 21.13 -6.15 0.01
C SER A 296 22.57 -6.25 -0.49
N GLU A 297 22.88 -5.57 -1.59
CA GLU A 297 24.21 -5.57 -2.21
C GLU A 297 25.32 -5.08 -1.25
N ASP A 298 25.00 -4.13 -0.38
CA ASP A 298 25.91 -3.59 0.65
C ASP A 298 26.01 -4.44 1.93
N GLY A 299 25.45 -5.65 1.94
CA GLY A 299 25.47 -6.57 3.07
C GLY A 299 24.40 -6.36 4.13
N CYS A 300 23.57 -5.30 4.03
CA CYS A 300 22.44 -5.13 4.94
C CYS A 300 21.45 -6.28 4.81
N GLN A 301 20.86 -6.66 5.94
CA GLN A 301 19.88 -7.75 5.98
C GLN A 301 18.56 -7.32 6.60
N ILE A 302 17.46 -7.84 6.05
CA ILE A 302 16.14 -7.84 6.68
C ILE A 302 15.79 -9.31 6.95
N VAL A 303 15.58 -9.64 8.22
CA VAL A 303 15.27 -11.00 8.65
C VAL A 303 13.89 -11.05 9.25
N LEU A 304 13.01 -11.84 8.65
CA LEU A 304 11.67 -12.10 9.15
C LEU A 304 11.68 -13.44 9.89
N TRP A 305 11.36 -13.42 11.19
CA TRP A 305 11.14 -14.65 11.96
C TRP A 305 9.63 -14.89 12.11
N GLY A 306 9.19 -16.06 11.67
CA GLY A 306 7.80 -16.49 11.75
C GLY A 306 7.42 -17.03 13.13
N GLY A 307 6.18 -16.77 13.57
CA GLY A 307 5.65 -17.33 14.82
C GLY A 307 6.53 -17.03 16.04
N ASP A 308 6.79 -18.04 16.82
CA ASP A 308 7.63 -17.99 18.04
C ASP A 308 9.11 -18.34 17.77
N TYR A 309 9.53 -18.43 16.50
CA TYR A 309 10.92 -18.68 16.14
C TYR A 309 11.80 -17.45 16.42
N GLY A 310 13.09 -17.69 16.59
CA GLY A 310 14.09 -16.68 16.89
C GLY A 310 14.40 -16.57 18.39
N ASP A 311 15.45 -15.81 18.70
CA ASP A 311 15.88 -15.56 20.08
C ASP A 311 15.08 -14.39 20.68
N PRO A 312 14.45 -14.56 21.87
CA PRO A 312 13.73 -13.49 22.56
C PRO A 312 14.56 -12.22 22.84
N ASN A 313 15.89 -12.38 22.93
CA ASN A 313 16.81 -11.24 23.18
C ASN A 313 17.33 -10.60 21.90
N THR A 314 16.85 -11.01 20.73
CA THR A 314 17.28 -10.44 19.44
C THR A 314 16.94 -8.94 19.38
N PRO A 315 17.91 -8.06 19.10
CA PRO A 315 17.63 -6.66 18.85
C PRO A 315 16.84 -6.47 17.56
N TYR A 316 16.09 -5.38 17.48
CA TYR A 316 15.39 -5.00 16.26
C TYR A 316 16.38 -4.58 15.15
N ILE A 317 17.40 -3.78 15.51
CA ILE A 317 18.51 -3.43 14.60
C ILE A 317 19.81 -3.86 15.26
N SER A 318 20.64 -4.61 14.54
CA SER A 318 22.00 -4.93 14.93
C SER A 318 22.98 -4.28 13.97
N GLY A 319 23.98 -3.63 14.50
CA GLY A 319 25.10 -3.08 13.74
C GLY A 319 26.46 -3.44 14.35
N PRO A 320 27.56 -3.23 13.65
CA PRO A 320 28.91 -3.53 14.16
C PRO A 320 29.26 -2.80 15.45
N ASN A 321 28.69 -1.62 15.68
CA ASN A 321 29.01 -0.75 16.80
C ASN A 321 27.97 -0.73 17.91
N GLY A 322 26.79 -1.35 17.72
CA GLY A 322 25.72 -1.37 18.71
C GLY A 322 24.38 -1.81 18.16
N ASN A 323 23.42 -1.94 19.05
CA ASN A 323 22.11 -2.51 18.78
C ASN A 323 20.98 -1.59 19.23
N VAL A 324 19.82 -1.74 18.56
CA VAL A 324 18.56 -1.11 18.97
C VAL A 324 17.54 -2.19 19.28
N TYR A 325 16.97 -2.11 20.46
CA TYR A 325 15.92 -3.01 20.94
C TYR A 325 14.54 -2.34 20.87
N LYS A 326 13.50 -3.11 21.17
CA LYS A 326 12.14 -2.62 21.31
C LYS A 326 12.09 -1.38 22.24
N ASN A 327 11.14 -0.48 21.98
CA ASN A 327 10.98 0.81 22.69
C ASN A 327 12.18 1.75 22.57
N PHE A 328 12.92 1.64 21.48
CA PHE A 328 14.06 2.51 21.16
C PHE A 328 15.18 2.50 22.21
N VAL A 329 15.41 1.35 22.81
CA VAL A 329 16.55 1.15 23.71
C VAL A 329 17.79 0.86 22.86
N CYS A 330 18.82 1.71 22.96
CA CYS A 330 20.08 1.53 22.26
C CYS A 330 21.20 1.25 23.28
N ASP A 331 22.09 0.30 22.98
CA ASP A 331 23.17 -0.12 23.88
C ASP A 331 24.47 0.70 23.70
N ILE A 332 24.48 1.67 22.77
CA ILE A 332 25.63 2.58 22.61
C ILE A 332 25.66 3.60 23.75
N PRO A 333 26.77 3.75 24.47
CA PRO A 333 26.88 4.76 25.55
C PRO A 333 26.62 6.18 25.02
N ASP A 334 25.84 6.96 25.79
CA ASP A 334 25.54 8.38 25.51
C ASP A 334 24.94 8.64 24.12
N TRP A 335 24.26 7.64 23.52
CA TRP A 335 23.72 7.74 22.16
C TRP A 335 22.72 8.88 22.00
N GLU A 336 21.88 9.15 22.98
CA GLU A 336 20.88 10.24 22.93
C GLU A 336 21.55 11.61 22.77
N LYS A 337 22.59 11.86 23.59
CA LYS A 337 23.37 13.11 23.52
C LYS A 337 24.08 13.25 22.17
N LYS A 338 24.70 12.17 21.69
CA LYS A 338 25.34 12.15 20.36
C LYS A 338 24.36 12.35 19.23
N LEU A 339 23.15 11.78 19.34
CA LEU A 339 22.12 11.90 18.35
C LEU A 339 21.49 13.30 18.31
N SER A 340 21.44 14.03 19.44
CA SER A 340 20.92 15.39 19.49
C SER A 340 21.63 16.34 18.54
N ASP A 341 22.95 16.15 18.36
CA ASP A 341 23.78 16.98 17.50
C ASP A 341 23.72 16.65 16.02
N TYR A 342 23.06 15.50 15.67
CA TYR A 342 22.90 15.06 14.29
C TYR A 342 21.67 15.73 13.65
N PRO A 343 21.73 16.15 12.37
CA PRO A 343 20.61 16.83 11.72
C PRO A 343 19.36 15.93 11.62
N GLU A 344 18.20 16.58 11.66
CA GLU A 344 16.93 15.87 11.46
C GLU A 344 16.83 15.36 10.02
N PRO A 345 16.24 14.18 9.80
CA PRO A 345 15.91 13.71 8.48
C PRO A 345 14.95 14.67 7.77
N GLU A 346 15.06 14.74 6.43
CA GLU A 346 14.16 15.55 5.60
C GLU A 346 12.69 15.27 5.91
N PRO A 347 11.86 16.32 5.98
CA PRO A 347 10.43 16.17 6.20
C PRO A 347 9.77 15.32 5.11
N GLN A 348 8.80 14.49 5.49
CA GLN A 348 7.99 13.73 4.55
C GLN A 348 6.68 14.47 4.23
N VAL A 349 6.27 14.44 2.96
CA VAL A 349 4.96 14.96 2.53
C VAL A 349 3.92 13.89 2.79
N THR A 350 3.12 14.04 3.85
CA THR A 350 2.15 13.05 4.34
C THR A 350 0.69 13.47 4.19
N ASP A 351 0.42 14.66 3.67
CA ASP A 351 -0.91 15.11 3.28
C ASP A 351 -1.17 14.78 1.81
N PHE A 352 -2.00 13.76 1.56
CA PHE A 352 -2.30 13.32 0.19
C PHE A 352 -3.15 14.33 -0.57
N ILE A 353 -4.00 15.10 0.11
CA ILE A 353 -4.80 16.16 -0.53
C ILE A 353 -3.90 17.28 -1.04
N GLU A 354 -2.90 17.64 -0.25
CA GLU A 354 -1.88 18.61 -0.68
C GLU A 354 -1.07 18.06 -1.86
N CYS A 355 -0.70 16.77 -1.85
CA CYS A 355 -0.04 16.12 -2.97
C CYS A 355 -0.87 16.20 -4.26
N VAL A 356 -2.18 15.92 -4.19
CA VAL A 356 -3.08 16.00 -5.34
C VAL A 356 -3.16 17.44 -5.88
N LYS A 357 -3.22 18.43 -5.00
CA LYS A 357 -3.32 19.87 -5.39
C LYS A 357 -2.02 20.40 -5.96
N THR A 358 -0.89 20.07 -5.37
CA THR A 358 0.44 20.62 -5.72
C THR A 358 1.21 19.77 -6.72
N ARG A 359 0.78 18.52 -6.94
CA ARG A 359 1.49 17.51 -7.74
C ARG A 359 2.87 17.13 -7.17
N GLN A 360 3.08 17.35 -5.86
CA GLN A 360 4.25 16.84 -5.16
C GLN A 360 4.01 15.37 -4.78
N PRO A 361 5.00 14.49 -4.97
CA PRO A 361 4.86 13.08 -4.61
C PRO A 361 4.56 12.89 -3.12
N PHE A 362 3.61 12.01 -2.82
CA PHE A 362 3.34 11.55 -1.47
C PHE A 362 4.54 10.78 -0.92
N ALA A 363 4.77 10.83 0.38
CA ALA A 363 5.92 10.17 1.01
C ALA A 363 6.00 8.66 0.78
N LEU A 364 4.85 7.99 0.64
CA LEU A 364 4.75 6.58 0.21
C LEU A 364 4.00 6.50 -1.11
N ASN A 365 4.69 6.85 -2.18
CA ASN A 365 4.20 6.89 -3.55
C ASN A 365 4.42 5.56 -4.29
N GLU A 366 4.12 5.54 -5.59
CA GLU A 366 4.26 4.36 -6.44
C GLU A 366 5.67 3.79 -6.51
N ARG A 367 6.71 4.63 -6.38
CA ARG A 367 8.11 4.20 -6.55
C ARG A 367 8.62 3.46 -5.33
N ASN A 368 8.56 4.10 -4.16
CA ASN A 368 9.01 3.47 -2.93
C ASN A 368 8.04 2.37 -2.47
N GLY A 369 6.74 2.53 -2.70
CA GLY A 369 5.74 1.47 -2.53
C GLY A 369 6.03 0.23 -3.39
N PHE A 370 6.43 0.42 -4.64
CA PHE A 370 6.86 -0.66 -5.52
C PHE A 370 8.09 -1.40 -4.96
N ARG A 371 9.08 -0.68 -4.41
CA ARG A 371 10.29 -1.31 -3.84
C ARG A 371 9.98 -2.16 -2.63
N SER A 372 9.16 -1.69 -1.71
CA SER A 372 8.75 -2.48 -0.54
C SER A 372 7.85 -3.65 -0.93
N ALA A 373 6.94 -3.49 -1.92
CA ALA A 373 6.14 -4.59 -2.47
C ALA A 373 7.01 -5.65 -3.17
N THR A 374 8.06 -5.23 -3.88
CA THR A 374 9.02 -6.15 -4.52
C THR A 374 9.65 -7.09 -3.50
N ILE A 375 10.04 -6.60 -2.33
CA ILE A 375 10.63 -7.43 -1.26
C ILE A 375 9.62 -8.47 -0.76
N VAL A 376 8.37 -8.08 -0.52
CA VAL A 376 7.29 -9.01 -0.14
C VAL A 376 7.11 -10.09 -1.22
N ASN A 377 7.05 -9.70 -2.48
CA ASN A 377 6.86 -10.61 -3.61
C ASN A 377 8.07 -11.54 -3.83
N MET A 378 9.31 -11.06 -3.63
CA MET A 378 10.50 -11.92 -3.63
C MET A 378 10.39 -13.03 -2.60
N GLY A 379 9.96 -12.70 -1.39
CA GLY A 379 9.71 -13.68 -0.33
C GLY A 379 8.62 -14.70 -0.71
N ALA A 380 7.52 -14.23 -1.28
CA ALA A 380 6.43 -15.10 -1.75
C ALA A 380 6.91 -16.07 -2.84
N VAL A 381 7.72 -15.63 -3.81
CA VAL A 381 8.31 -16.47 -4.85
C VAL A 381 9.27 -17.50 -4.22
N ALA A 382 10.15 -17.07 -3.31
CA ALA A 382 11.10 -17.95 -2.64
C ALA A 382 10.40 -19.01 -1.78
N LEU A 383 9.34 -18.66 -1.06
CA LEU A 383 8.50 -19.60 -0.30
C LEU A 383 7.84 -20.63 -1.21
N ARG A 384 7.25 -20.22 -2.33
CA ARG A 384 6.58 -21.12 -3.29
C ARG A 384 7.55 -22.10 -3.93
N LEU A 385 8.79 -21.68 -4.19
CA LEU A 385 9.85 -22.52 -4.75
C LEU A 385 10.68 -23.26 -3.69
N ASN A 386 10.53 -22.88 -2.43
CA ASN A 386 11.21 -23.41 -1.25
C ASN A 386 12.74 -23.45 -1.41
N ARG A 387 13.34 -22.37 -1.87
CA ARG A 387 14.79 -22.26 -2.07
C ARG A 387 15.29 -20.81 -2.10
N THR A 388 16.59 -20.66 -1.96
CA THR A 388 17.31 -19.39 -2.13
C THR A 388 17.20 -18.90 -3.57
N LEU A 389 16.96 -17.58 -3.74
CA LEU A 389 16.90 -16.91 -5.03
C LEU A 389 17.83 -15.69 -5.06
N HIS A 390 18.40 -15.41 -6.22
CA HIS A 390 19.20 -14.21 -6.50
C HIS A 390 18.41 -13.28 -7.43
N PHE A 391 18.41 -11.99 -7.14
CA PHE A 391 17.59 -11.00 -7.83
C PHE A 391 18.46 -9.83 -8.35
N ASP A 392 18.19 -9.39 -9.57
CA ASP A 392 18.76 -8.17 -10.12
C ASP A 392 17.78 -6.99 -9.88
N PRO A 393 18.09 -6.06 -8.96
CA PRO A 393 17.18 -4.99 -8.59
C PRO A 393 17.06 -3.88 -9.68
N VAL A 394 17.92 -3.92 -10.70
CA VAL A 394 17.88 -3.00 -11.85
C VAL A 394 16.99 -3.56 -12.95
N LYS A 395 17.23 -4.82 -13.34
CA LYS A 395 16.42 -5.51 -14.36
C LYS A 395 15.07 -5.98 -13.83
N LEU A 396 14.93 -6.10 -12.49
CA LEU A 396 13.75 -6.61 -11.81
C LEU A 396 13.45 -8.07 -12.19
N GLU A 397 14.47 -8.91 -12.21
CA GLU A 397 14.39 -10.32 -12.57
C GLU A 397 15.25 -11.19 -11.65
N PHE A 398 14.87 -12.46 -11.49
CA PHE A 398 15.71 -13.44 -10.81
C PHE A 398 16.82 -13.93 -11.73
N ILE A 399 18.06 -13.91 -11.22
CA ILE A 399 19.26 -14.17 -11.99
C ILE A 399 19.34 -15.66 -12.35
N ASN A 400 19.36 -15.98 -13.64
CA ASN A 400 19.48 -17.35 -14.18
C ASN A 400 18.43 -18.33 -13.64
N ASP A 401 17.21 -17.84 -13.36
CA ASP A 401 16.14 -18.61 -12.75
C ASP A 401 14.80 -18.45 -13.47
N GLU A 402 14.59 -19.26 -14.49
CA GLU A 402 13.37 -19.19 -15.31
C GLU A 402 12.11 -19.51 -14.52
N ALA A 403 12.19 -20.47 -13.57
CA ALA A 403 11.04 -20.86 -12.75
C ALA A 403 10.59 -19.71 -11.82
N ALA A 404 11.54 -18.98 -11.24
CA ALA A 404 11.26 -17.80 -10.44
C ALA A 404 10.75 -16.65 -11.32
N ASN A 405 11.33 -16.46 -12.50
CA ASN A 405 10.92 -15.40 -13.43
C ASN A 405 9.50 -15.60 -13.99
N ARG A 406 9.01 -16.82 -14.10
CA ARG A 406 7.60 -17.10 -14.42
C ARG A 406 6.64 -16.63 -13.33
N LEU A 407 7.10 -16.44 -12.11
CA LEU A 407 6.31 -15.93 -10.99
C LEU A 407 6.40 -14.42 -10.79
N LEU A 408 7.21 -13.72 -11.60
CA LEU A 408 7.22 -12.24 -11.64
C LEU A 408 5.90 -11.66 -12.10
N ASP A 409 5.16 -12.45 -12.86
CA ASP A 409 3.82 -12.12 -13.34
C ASP A 409 2.90 -13.31 -13.17
N GLN A 410 1.61 -13.06 -13.15
CA GLN A 410 0.60 -14.11 -13.18
C GLN A 410 -0.21 -13.99 -14.47
N PRO A 411 -0.37 -15.09 -15.22
CA PRO A 411 -1.32 -15.11 -16.32
C PRO A 411 -2.71 -14.70 -15.83
N MET A 412 -3.31 -13.74 -16.49
CA MET A 412 -4.62 -13.25 -16.14
C MET A 412 -5.70 -14.02 -16.91
N ARG A 413 -6.80 -14.32 -16.23
CA ARG A 413 -7.98 -14.92 -16.83
C ARG A 413 -8.65 -13.89 -17.77
N ALA A 414 -8.97 -14.31 -18.99
CA ALA A 414 -9.72 -13.45 -19.93
C ALA A 414 -11.07 -13.00 -19.34
N PRO A 415 -11.53 -11.77 -19.60
CA PRO A 415 -10.94 -10.77 -20.52
C PRO A 415 -9.90 -9.83 -19.86
N TRP A 416 -9.46 -10.13 -18.67
CA TRP A 416 -8.60 -9.23 -17.88
C TRP A 416 -7.17 -9.19 -18.40
N ASN A 417 -6.60 -8.01 -18.41
CA ASN A 417 -5.20 -7.72 -18.68
C ASN A 417 -4.79 -6.41 -18.02
N ILE A 418 -3.48 -6.11 -17.96
CA ILE A 418 -2.93 -4.92 -17.33
C ILE A 418 -1.92 -4.24 -18.25
#